data_2194ac76f7f4777a491cf8931b689d84
#
_entry.id   2194ac76f7f4777a491cf8931b689d84
#
_cell.length_a   1.000
_cell.length_b   1.000
_cell.length_c   1.000
_cell.angle_alpha   90.00
_cell.angle_beta   90.00
_cell.angle_gamma   90.00
#
_symmetry.space_group_name_H-M   'P 1'
#
loop_
_entity.id
_entity.type
_entity.pdbx_description
1 polymer ?
#
loop_
_entity_poly.entity_id
_entity_poly.type
_entity_poly.pdbx_seq_one_letter_code
_entity_poly.pdbx_strand_id
1 'polypeptide(L)'
;QTIFSEPPYNERFFPSEAQAILRSMIEAPGNITILAVRGLTQVVGFGAGLPALQRGDVRKELRGLLSIPQTFYLAELGVLPQWRGAGLGKALVRHRLRLIDRRVYTTVILRTSAARTASYEMYVELGFEDMGVYMEVPARRTDGTVSTDRRLFLCKVVPRADDSSGEGVSDPETWVSGEL
;
A
#
# COMPACT_ATOMS: atom_id res chain seq x y z
N GLN A 1 1.73 -2.55 -15.95
CA GLN A 1 3.11 -3.01 -16.28
C GLN A 1 4.15 -1.92 -16.00
N THR A 2 4.00 -0.74 -16.56
CA THR A 2 5.01 0.35 -16.55
C THR A 2 5.50 0.73 -15.14
N ILE A 3 4.64 0.64 -14.13
CA ILE A 3 4.96 1.10 -12.76
C ILE A 3 6.04 0.25 -12.08
N PHE A 4 6.06 -1.07 -12.33
CA PHE A 4 6.96 -2.01 -11.67
C PHE A 4 8.08 -2.53 -12.59
N SER A 5 8.07 -2.18 -13.88
CA SER A 5 9.09 -2.61 -14.83
C SER A 5 10.38 -1.77 -14.80
N GLU A 6 10.39 -0.71 -14.01
CA GLU A 6 11.54 0.17 -13.79
C GLU A 6 12.26 -0.12 -12.48
N PRO A 7 13.52 0.34 -12.34
CA PRO A 7 14.23 0.27 -11.06
C PRO A 7 13.43 0.92 -9.91
N PRO A 8 13.51 0.39 -8.69
CA PRO A 8 14.37 -0.71 -8.24
C PRO A 8 13.78 -2.10 -8.48
N TYR A 9 12.53 -2.23 -8.93
CA TYR A 9 11.85 -3.52 -9.01
C TYR A 9 12.25 -4.32 -10.25
N ASN A 10 12.27 -3.68 -11.44
CA ASN A 10 12.52 -4.35 -12.73
C ASN A 10 11.67 -5.61 -12.93
N GLU A 11 10.44 -5.58 -12.40
CA GLU A 11 9.54 -6.73 -12.42
C GLU A 11 8.71 -6.76 -13.70
N ARG A 12 8.57 -7.96 -14.24
CA ARG A 12 7.73 -8.22 -15.41
C ARG A 12 6.47 -8.98 -14.99
N PHE A 13 5.34 -8.36 -15.18
CA PHE A 13 4.03 -9.00 -15.05
C PHE A 13 3.41 -9.22 -16.42
N PHE A 14 2.84 -10.38 -16.65
CA PHE A 14 1.96 -10.53 -17.79
C PHE A 14 0.65 -9.76 -17.53
N PRO A 15 0.01 -9.15 -18.56
CA PRO A 15 -1.23 -8.41 -18.39
C PRO A 15 -2.32 -9.21 -17.68
N SER A 16 -2.46 -10.49 -18.00
CA SER A 16 -3.42 -11.40 -17.36
C SER A 16 -3.13 -11.63 -15.87
N GLU A 17 -1.84 -11.76 -15.49
CA GLU A 17 -1.42 -11.91 -14.08
C GLU A 17 -1.73 -10.64 -13.29
N ALA A 18 -1.33 -9.47 -13.82
CA ALA A 18 -1.61 -8.18 -13.20
C ALA A 18 -3.12 -7.95 -13.05
N GLN A 19 -3.91 -8.29 -14.06
CA GLN A 19 -5.37 -8.19 -14.01
C GLN A 19 -5.96 -9.13 -12.96
N ALA A 20 -5.50 -10.38 -12.88
CA ALA A 20 -5.98 -11.34 -11.89
C ALA A 20 -5.65 -10.89 -10.45
N ILE A 21 -4.43 -10.39 -10.22
CA ILE A 21 -4.02 -9.86 -8.92
C ILE A 21 -4.91 -8.67 -8.51
N LEU A 22 -5.06 -7.67 -9.37
CA LEU A 22 -5.88 -6.50 -9.08
C LEU A 22 -7.35 -6.87 -8.89
N ARG A 23 -7.89 -7.76 -9.71
CA ARG A 23 -9.27 -8.24 -9.57
C ARG A 23 -9.48 -8.92 -8.22
N SER A 24 -8.60 -9.83 -7.82
CA SER A 24 -8.71 -10.51 -6.52
C SER A 24 -8.69 -9.55 -5.33
N MET A 25 -7.98 -8.43 -5.45
CA MET A 25 -7.97 -7.38 -4.41
C MET A 25 -9.25 -6.57 -4.41
N ILE A 26 -9.74 -6.16 -5.59
CA ILE A 26 -10.95 -5.32 -5.73
C ILE A 26 -12.20 -6.10 -5.32
N GLU A 27 -12.24 -7.40 -5.60
CA GLU A 27 -13.35 -8.28 -5.25
C GLU A 27 -13.31 -8.76 -3.79
N ALA A 28 -12.18 -8.56 -3.08
CA ALA A 28 -12.05 -8.97 -1.68
C ALA A 28 -13.01 -8.16 -0.78
N PRO A 29 -13.77 -8.81 0.10
CA PRO A 29 -14.62 -8.12 1.06
C PRO A 29 -13.82 -7.14 1.93
N GLY A 30 -14.29 -5.90 2.06
CA GLY A 30 -13.64 -4.86 2.85
C GLY A 30 -12.40 -4.26 2.21
N ASN A 31 -12.20 -4.45 0.90
CA ASN A 31 -11.11 -3.80 0.18
C ASN A 31 -11.26 -2.27 0.16
N ILE A 32 -10.12 -1.57 0.08
CA ILE A 32 -10.03 -0.15 -0.18
C ILE A 32 -9.15 0.04 -1.39
N THR A 33 -9.76 0.40 -2.52
CA THR A 33 -9.04 0.68 -3.76
C THR A 33 -9.34 2.11 -4.20
N ILE A 34 -8.30 2.90 -4.41
CA ILE A 34 -8.39 4.30 -4.84
C ILE A 34 -7.55 4.54 -6.07
N LEU A 35 -8.01 5.44 -6.92
CA LEU A 35 -7.32 5.87 -8.13
C LEU A 35 -7.02 7.36 -8.05
N ALA A 36 -5.82 7.74 -8.49
CA ALA A 36 -5.51 9.12 -8.83
C ALA A 36 -5.71 9.30 -10.33
N VAL A 37 -6.58 10.24 -10.70
CA VAL A 37 -6.97 10.47 -12.09
C VAL A 37 -6.66 11.90 -12.48
N ARG A 38 -6.01 12.09 -13.62
CA ARG A 38 -5.83 13.39 -14.26
C ARG A 38 -6.90 13.61 -15.30
N GLY A 39 -7.56 14.76 -15.24
CA GLY A 39 -8.72 15.02 -16.11
C GLY A 39 -9.81 13.98 -15.86
N LEU A 40 -10.49 13.52 -16.91
CA LEU A 40 -11.62 12.60 -16.80
C LEU A 40 -11.24 11.13 -16.89
N THR A 41 -10.08 10.77 -17.48
CA THR A 41 -9.82 9.39 -17.89
C THR A 41 -8.41 8.86 -17.63
N GLN A 42 -7.42 9.71 -17.39
CA GLN A 42 -6.04 9.28 -17.25
C GLN A 42 -5.72 8.85 -15.81
N VAL A 43 -5.64 7.55 -15.56
CA VAL A 43 -5.14 7.04 -14.27
C VAL A 43 -3.63 7.27 -14.19
N VAL A 44 -3.19 8.04 -13.19
CA VAL A 44 -1.78 8.39 -12.95
C VAL A 44 -1.20 7.71 -11.72
N GLY A 45 -2.04 7.14 -10.86
CA GLY A 45 -1.63 6.36 -9.71
C GLY A 45 -2.79 5.56 -9.14
N PHE A 46 -2.47 4.60 -8.30
CA PHE A 46 -3.47 3.81 -7.59
C PHE A 46 -2.93 3.30 -6.26
N GLY A 47 -3.83 2.94 -5.37
CA GLY A 47 -3.52 2.21 -4.16
C GLY A 47 -4.62 1.23 -3.83
N ALA A 48 -4.25 -0.01 -3.50
CA ALA A 48 -5.16 -1.06 -3.10
C ALA A 48 -4.78 -1.61 -1.73
N GLY A 49 -5.78 -1.97 -0.94
CA GLY A 49 -5.61 -2.61 0.36
C GLY A 49 -6.83 -3.46 0.71
N LEU A 50 -6.65 -4.38 1.63
CA LEU A 50 -7.68 -5.32 2.05
C LEU A 50 -7.40 -5.82 3.48
N PRO A 51 -8.39 -6.41 4.17
CA PRO A 51 -8.14 -7.07 5.46
C PRO A 51 -7.01 -8.09 5.35
N ALA A 52 -6.06 -8.09 6.29
CA ALA A 52 -4.94 -9.04 6.27
C ALA A 52 -5.41 -10.50 6.30
N LEU A 53 -6.60 -10.74 6.85
CA LEU A 53 -7.25 -12.05 6.87
C LEU A 53 -7.48 -12.63 5.46
N GLN A 54 -7.62 -11.78 4.43
CA GLN A 54 -7.82 -12.18 3.03
C GLN A 54 -6.52 -12.58 2.31
N ARG A 55 -5.35 -12.41 2.96
CA ARG A 55 -4.05 -12.70 2.38
C ARG A 55 -3.36 -13.83 3.11
N GLY A 56 -3.46 -15.04 2.57
CA GLY A 56 -2.91 -16.25 3.16
C GLY A 56 -1.39 -16.21 3.38
N ASP A 57 -0.65 -15.66 2.43
CA ASP A 57 0.80 -15.45 2.49
C ASP A 57 1.17 -14.50 3.66
N VAL A 58 0.56 -13.34 3.72
CA VAL A 58 0.78 -12.34 4.78
C VAL A 58 0.40 -12.90 6.16
N ARG A 59 -0.77 -13.55 6.23
CA ARG A 59 -1.27 -14.15 7.47
C ARG A 59 -0.33 -15.23 8.02
N LYS A 60 0.28 -16.02 7.14
CA LYS A 60 1.25 -17.06 7.54
C LYS A 60 2.47 -16.45 8.19
N GLU A 61 3.06 -15.42 7.58
CA GLU A 61 4.28 -14.77 8.05
C GLU A 61 4.08 -14.01 9.36
N LEU A 62 2.90 -13.44 9.58
CA LEU A 62 2.63 -12.58 10.74
C LEU A 62 1.85 -13.27 11.87
N ARG A 63 1.63 -14.59 11.75
CA ARG A 63 0.96 -15.38 12.79
C ARG A 63 1.72 -15.28 14.13
N GLY A 64 0.99 -14.92 15.18
CA GLY A 64 1.54 -14.78 16.53
C GLY A 64 2.26 -13.46 16.79
N LEU A 65 2.45 -12.62 15.76
CA LEU A 65 3.07 -11.30 15.91
C LEU A 65 2.02 -10.19 16.00
N LEU A 66 0.90 -10.35 15.30
CA LEU A 66 -0.19 -9.38 15.24
C LEU A 66 -1.55 -10.05 15.35
N SER A 67 -2.56 -9.28 15.80
CA SER A 67 -3.96 -9.68 15.69
C SER A 67 -4.43 -9.56 14.25
N ILE A 68 -4.33 -10.63 13.47
CA ILE A 68 -4.67 -10.64 12.04
C ILE A 68 -6.10 -10.13 11.76
N PRO A 69 -7.15 -10.47 12.57
CA PRO A 69 -8.49 -9.94 12.37
C PRO A 69 -8.59 -8.42 12.52
N GLN A 70 -7.69 -7.80 13.29
CA GLN A 70 -7.64 -6.36 13.54
C GLN A 70 -6.58 -5.66 12.68
N THR A 71 -6.05 -6.35 11.67
CA THR A 71 -4.98 -5.83 10.81
C THR A 71 -5.49 -5.60 9.39
N PHE A 72 -5.22 -4.41 8.86
CA PHE A 72 -5.47 -4.04 7.47
C PHE A 72 -4.15 -4.02 6.69
N TYR A 73 -4.14 -4.59 5.50
CA TYR A 73 -2.96 -4.70 4.64
C TYR A 73 -3.04 -3.73 3.46
N LEU A 74 -2.12 -2.77 3.38
CA LEU A 74 -1.92 -1.92 2.20
C LEU A 74 -1.10 -2.72 1.17
N ALA A 75 -1.79 -3.39 0.26
CA ALA A 75 -1.21 -4.38 -0.62
C ALA A 75 -0.38 -3.76 -1.75
N GLU A 76 -0.97 -2.81 -2.47
CA GLU A 76 -0.35 -2.22 -3.65
C GLU A 76 -0.37 -0.69 -3.60
N LEU A 77 0.68 -0.10 -4.13
CA LEU A 77 0.79 1.34 -4.38
C LEU A 77 1.56 1.54 -5.67
N GLY A 78 0.97 2.24 -6.61
CA GLY A 78 1.61 2.54 -7.88
C GLY A 78 1.40 3.99 -8.30
N VAL A 79 2.47 4.64 -8.76
CA VAL A 79 2.44 5.98 -9.35
C VAL A 79 3.26 5.94 -10.64
N LEU A 80 2.68 6.45 -11.73
CA LEU A 80 3.38 6.54 -13.00
C LEU A 80 4.68 7.36 -12.85
N PRO A 81 5.79 6.98 -13.51
CA PRO A 81 7.10 7.59 -13.32
C PRO A 81 7.10 9.12 -13.37
N GLN A 82 6.45 9.69 -14.37
CA GLN A 82 6.36 11.14 -14.57
C GLN A 82 5.54 11.89 -13.50
N TRP A 83 4.87 11.16 -12.61
CA TRP A 83 4.08 11.71 -11.51
C TRP A 83 4.68 11.43 -10.13
N ARG A 84 5.87 10.80 -10.11
CA ARG A 84 6.63 10.57 -8.87
C ARG A 84 7.29 11.86 -8.38
N GLY A 85 7.66 11.89 -7.10
CA GLY A 85 8.34 13.05 -6.49
C GLY A 85 7.43 14.20 -6.08
N ALA A 86 6.20 14.28 -6.61
CA ALA A 86 5.23 15.35 -6.31
C ALA A 86 4.30 15.03 -5.10
N GLY A 87 4.63 14.03 -4.28
CA GLY A 87 3.84 13.68 -3.09
C GLY A 87 2.61 12.80 -3.34
N LEU A 88 2.30 12.43 -4.59
CA LEU A 88 1.11 11.64 -4.94
C LEU A 88 1.07 10.28 -4.22
N GLY A 89 2.18 9.58 -4.11
CA GLY A 89 2.26 8.31 -3.37
C GLY A 89 1.88 8.50 -1.90
N LYS A 90 2.41 9.53 -1.25
CA LYS A 90 2.11 9.89 0.13
C LYS A 90 0.62 10.25 0.31
N ALA A 91 0.04 11.00 -0.62
CA ALA A 91 -1.39 11.35 -0.63
C ALA A 91 -2.28 10.09 -0.74
N LEU A 92 -1.94 9.16 -1.65
CA LEU A 92 -2.65 7.89 -1.81
C LEU A 92 -2.59 7.02 -0.54
N VAL A 93 -1.47 6.99 0.17
CA VAL A 93 -1.37 6.26 1.47
C VAL A 93 -2.24 6.92 2.51
N ARG A 94 -2.11 8.24 2.71
CA ARG A 94 -2.91 9.00 3.70
C ARG A 94 -4.41 8.84 3.46
N HIS A 95 -4.84 8.90 2.21
CA HIS A 95 -6.26 8.75 1.87
C HIS A 95 -6.77 7.36 2.23
N ARG A 96 -6.03 6.29 1.92
CA ARG A 96 -6.41 4.94 2.33
C ARG A 96 -6.47 4.79 3.85
N LEU A 97 -5.51 5.35 4.59
CA LEU A 97 -5.51 5.33 6.06
C LEU A 97 -6.76 6.00 6.67
N ARG A 98 -7.32 7.02 6.01
CA ARG A 98 -8.57 7.67 6.45
C ARG A 98 -9.82 6.80 6.20
N LEU A 99 -9.78 5.95 5.17
CA LEU A 99 -10.90 5.08 4.78
C LEU A 99 -10.96 3.77 5.60
N ILE A 100 -9.91 3.43 6.33
CA ILE A 100 -9.88 2.22 7.16
C ILE A 100 -10.87 2.36 8.32
N ASP A 101 -11.74 1.36 8.49
CA ASP A 101 -12.67 1.32 9.63
C ASP A 101 -11.89 1.06 10.94
N ARG A 102 -11.66 2.11 11.70
CA ARG A 102 -10.91 2.08 12.96
C ARG A 102 -11.66 1.40 14.12
N ARG A 103 -12.93 1.07 13.95
CA ARG A 103 -13.66 0.24 14.91
C ARG A 103 -13.24 -1.22 14.83
N VAL A 104 -12.77 -1.64 13.65
CA VAL A 104 -12.32 -3.00 13.37
C VAL A 104 -10.80 -3.10 13.36
N TYR A 105 -10.12 -2.20 12.64
CA TYR A 105 -8.68 -2.29 12.37
C TYR A 105 -7.91 -1.29 13.21
N THR A 106 -7.02 -1.80 14.05
CA THR A 106 -6.12 -1.02 14.92
C THR A 106 -4.68 -1.07 14.47
N THR A 107 -4.38 -1.93 13.51
CA THR A 107 -3.04 -2.08 12.93
C THR A 107 -3.11 -2.06 11.42
N VAL A 108 -2.22 -1.30 10.81
CA VAL A 108 -2.06 -1.25 9.35
C VAL A 108 -0.66 -1.73 9.01
N ILE A 109 -0.56 -2.65 8.08
CA ILE A 109 0.71 -3.19 7.59
C ILE A 109 0.88 -2.99 6.10
N LEU A 110 2.12 -3.06 5.65
CA LEU A 110 2.49 -3.13 4.24
C LEU A 110 3.77 -3.94 4.05
N ARG A 111 4.09 -4.30 2.81
CA ARG A 111 5.39 -4.84 2.42
C ARG A 111 6.09 -3.86 1.49
N THR A 112 7.37 -3.67 1.71
CA THR A 112 8.24 -2.90 0.82
C THR A 112 9.53 -3.65 0.54
N SER A 113 10.37 -3.17 -0.37
CA SER A 113 11.70 -3.74 -0.58
C SER A 113 12.52 -3.66 0.70
N ALA A 114 13.28 -4.71 1.01
CA ALA A 114 14.24 -4.70 2.11
C ALA A 114 15.43 -3.76 1.83
N ALA A 115 15.70 -3.43 0.56
CA ALA A 115 16.56 -2.31 0.21
C ALA A 115 15.82 -1.00 0.54
N ARG A 116 16.42 -0.15 1.36
CA ARG A 116 15.84 1.14 1.76
C ARG A 116 15.71 2.06 0.55
N THR A 117 14.53 2.02 -0.06
CA THR A 117 14.17 2.81 -1.24
C THR A 117 13.41 4.09 -0.82
N ALA A 118 13.19 5.00 -1.76
CA ALA A 118 12.33 6.17 -1.55
C ALA A 118 10.92 5.80 -1.02
N SER A 119 10.41 4.61 -1.37
CA SER A 119 9.15 4.11 -0.82
C SER A 119 9.26 3.78 0.67
N TYR A 120 10.37 3.18 1.10
CA TYR A 120 10.64 2.91 2.51
C TYR A 120 10.65 4.22 3.33
N GLU A 121 11.43 5.20 2.88
CA GLU A 121 11.53 6.50 3.56
C GLU A 121 10.16 7.20 3.65
N MET A 122 9.40 7.16 2.56
CA MET A 122 8.03 7.69 2.55
C MET A 122 7.13 7.04 3.59
N TYR A 123 7.21 5.71 3.77
CA TYR A 123 6.40 5.02 4.77
C TYR A 123 6.84 5.35 6.21
N VAL A 124 8.15 5.44 6.45
CA VAL A 124 8.68 5.87 7.76
C VAL A 124 8.20 7.29 8.11
N GLU A 125 8.25 8.23 7.16
CA GLU A 125 7.71 9.58 7.34
C GLU A 125 6.19 9.60 7.60
N LEU A 126 5.45 8.59 7.15
CA LEU A 126 4.03 8.41 7.44
C LEU A 126 3.78 7.69 8.78
N GLY A 127 4.84 7.42 9.54
CA GLY A 127 4.79 6.81 10.86
C GLY A 127 4.61 5.28 10.83
N PHE A 128 5.04 4.63 9.76
CA PHE A 128 5.21 3.18 9.76
C PHE A 128 6.56 2.80 10.36
N GLU A 129 6.59 1.72 11.11
CA GLU A 129 7.76 1.20 11.78
C GLU A 129 8.16 -0.15 11.20
N ASP A 130 9.47 -0.41 11.18
CA ASP A 130 10.04 -1.67 10.72
C ASP A 130 9.74 -2.77 11.75
N MET A 131 9.12 -3.85 11.29
CA MET A 131 8.79 -4.98 12.16
C MET A 131 9.96 -5.97 12.34
N GLY A 132 11.07 -5.82 11.61
CA GLY A 132 12.13 -6.81 11.55
C GLY A 132 11.71 -8.14 10.91
N VAL A 133 10.54 -8.20 10.30
CA VAL A 133 9.98 -9.39 9.66
C VAL A 133 10.16 -9.31 8.16
N TYR A 134 10.75 -10.34 7.60
CA TYR A 134 11.06 -10.41 6.17
C TYR A 134 10.34 -11.58 5.51
N MET A 135 10.05 -11.41 4.24
CA MET A 135 9.48 -12.44 3.39
C MET A 135 10.22 -12.49 2.06
N GLU A 136 10.51 -13.67 1.59
CA GLU A 136 11.05 -13.88 0.25
C GLU A 136 9.92 -14.10 -0.74
N VAL A 137 9.96 -13.36 -1.86
CA VAL A 137 8.96 -13.41 -2.92
C VAL A 137 9.66 -13.66 -4.26
N PRO A 138 9.22 -14.64 -5.04
CA PRO A 138 9.74 -14.81 -6.38
C PRO A 138 9.34 -13.60 -7.24
N ALA A 139 10.29 -13.07 -7.99
CA ALA A 139 10.12 -11.95 -8.90
C ALA A 139 10.67 -12.31 -10.29
N ARG A 140 9.84 -12.17 -11.31
CA ARG A 140 10.28 -12.30 -12.70
C ARG A 140 10.80 -10.96 -13.17
N ARG A 141 12.01 -10.93 -13.71
CA ARG A 141 12.66 -9.71 -14.17
C ARG A 141 12.29 -9.38 -15.62
N THR A 142 12.54 -8.13 -16.01
CA THR A 142 12.31 -7.65 -17.37
C THR A 142 13.20 -8.34 -18.40
N ASP A 143 14.36 -8.85 -17.99
CA ASP A 143 15.27 -9.66 -18.82
C ASP A 143 14.84 -11.14 -18.95
N GLY A 144 13.76 -11.54 -18.28
CA GLY A 144 13.23 -12.91 -18.30
C GLY A 144 13.78 -13.83 -17.21
N THR A 145 14.74 -13.37 -16.40
CA THR A 145 15.25 -14.14 -15.27
C THR A 145 14.22 -14.16 -14.12
N VAL A 146 14.33 -15.17 -13.27
CA VAL A 146 13.59 -15.26 -12.01
C VAL A 146 14.56 -15.12 -10.87
N SER A 147 14.28 -14.23 -9.95
CA SER A 147 15.06 -14.02 -8.74
C SER A 147 14.14 -14.00 -7.52
N THR A 148 14.73 -14.04 -6.35
CA THR A 148 14.00 -13.89 -5.09
C THR A 148 14.24 -12.49 -4.53
N ASP A 149 13.15 -11.77 -4.29
CA ASP A 149 13.19 -10.46 -3.63
C ASP A 149 12.91 -10.63 -2.15
N ARG A 150 13.72 -9.99 -1.33
CA ARG A 150 13.46 -9.88 0.10
C ARG A 150 12.59 -8.65 0.37
N ARG A 151 11.40 -8.89 0.90
CA ARG A 151 10.44 -7.86 1.28
C ARG A 151 10.40 -7.73 2.80
N LEU A 152 10.30 -6.51 3.27
CA LEU A 152 10.22 -6.13 4.69
C LEU A 152 8.79 -5.73 5.03
N PHE A 153 8.29 -6.18 6.17
CA PHE A 153 7.02 -5.71 6.70
C PHE A 153 7.22 -4.45 7.54
N LEU A 154 6.41 -3.45 7.25
CA LEU A 154 6.26 -2.26 8.08
C LEU A 154 4.86 -2.26 8.69
N CYS A 155 4.73 -1.75 9.92
CA CYS A 155 3.45 -1.61 10.60
C CYS A 155 3.22 -0.19 11.10
N LYS A 156 1.95 0.15 11.27
CA LYS A 156 1.49 1.38 11.92
C LYS A 156 0.29 1.05 12.80
N VAL A 157 0.37 1.41 14.06
CA VAL A 157 -0.80 1.39 14.95
C VAL A 157 -1.67 2.60 14.62
N VAL A 158 -2.97 2.39 14.50
CA VAL A 158 -3.96 3.45 14.29
C VAL A 158 -4.91 3.47 15.49
N PRO A 159 -5.15 4.64 16.12
CA PRO A 159 -6.04 4.74 17.27
C PRO A 159 -7.44 4.24 16.91
N ARG A 160 -8.11 3.59 17.86
CA ARG A 160 -9.51 3.24 17.73
C ARG A 160 -10.38 4.48 17.58
N ALA A 161 -11.48 4.36 16.87
CA ALA A 161 -12.43 5.47 16.69
C ALA A 161 -12.96 6.01 18.04
N ASP A 162 -13.08 5.13 19.03
CA ASP A 162 -13.61 5.47 20.36
C ASP A 162 -12.56 6.16 21.26
N ASP A 163 -11.27 6.02 20.96
CA ASP A 163 -10.17 6.63 21.72
C ASP A 163 -9.92 8.11 21.34
N SER A 164 -10.55 8.58 20.26
CA SER A 164 -10.30 9.93 19.69
C SER A 164 -11.27 11.01 20.19
N SER A 165 -12.08 10.73 21.21
CA SER A 165 -13.02 11.72 21.78
C SER A 165 -12.38 12.84 22.62
N GLY A 166 -11.05 13.00 22.60
CA GLY A 166 -10.31 13.96 23.40
C GLY A 166 -9.50 15.05 22.69
N GLU A 167 -9.27 14.93 21.39
CA GLU A 167 -8.51 15.97 20.66
C GLU A 167 -9.25 16.41 19.40
N GLY A 168 -9.76 17.65 19.44
CA GLY A 168 -10.34 18.31 18.28
C GLY A 168 -9.27 18.50 17.21
N VAL A 169 -9.23 17.62 16.23
CA VAL A 169 -8.44 17.83 15.01
C VAL A 169 -9.18 18.86 14.16
N SER A 170 -8.73 20.10 14.26
CA SER A 170 -9.01 21.13 13.27
C SER A 170 -8.41 20.65 11.93
N ASP A 171 -9.25 20.33 11.00
CA ASP A 171 -8.89 19.93 9.65
C ASP A 171 -8.56 21.20 8.81
N PRO A 172 -7.31 21.42 8.41
CA PRO A 172 -7.01 22.46 7.45
C PRO A 172 -6.47 21.86 6.17
N GLU A 173 -7.34 21.33 5.32
CA GLU A 173 -7.01 21.26 3.88
C GLU A 173 -8.21 20.79 3.07
N THR A 174 -9.07 21.76 2.77
CA THR A 174 -9.97 21.71 1.61
C THR A 174 -9.09 21.73 0.37
N TRP A 175 -8.94 20.61 -0.30
CA TRP A 175 -8.36 20.57 -1.63
C TRP A 175 -9.38 21.19 -2.61
N VAL A 176 -9.22 22.46 -2.87
CA VAL A 176 -9.91 23.12 -3.99
C VAL A 176 -9.24 22.60 -5.26
N SER A 177 -10.05 22.10 -6.19
CA SER A 177 -9.64 21.75 -7.55
C SER A 177 -9.02 22.97 -8.22
N GLY A 178 -7.70 23.09 -8.17
CA GLY A 178 -6.94 24.03 -8.95
C GLY A 178 -6.69 23.45 -10.33
N GLU A 179 -7.09 24.15 -11.34
CA GLU A 179 -6.72 23.91 -12.73
C GLU A 179 -5.19 23.94 -12.87
N LEU A 180 -4.62 22.90 -13.46
CA LEU A 180 -3.31 22.88 -14.10
C LEU A 180 -3.46 22.42 -15.55
#